data_8ded3d6d371a294920d218df7c44edc6
#
_entry.id   8ded3d6d371a294920d218df7c44edc6
#
_cell.length_a   1.000
_cell.length_b   1.000
_cell.length_c   1.000
_cell.angle_alpha   90.00
_cell.angle_beta   90.00
_cell.angle_gamma   90.00
#
_symmetry.space_group_name_H-M   'P 1'
#
loop_
_entity.id
_entity.type
_entity.pdbx_description
1 polymer ?
#
loop_
_entity_poly.entity_id
_entity_poly.type
_entity_poly.pdbx_seq_one_letter_code
_entity_poly.pdbx_strand_id
1 'polypeptide(L)'
;MKIKLLTLIAVLAMSLGTAWAAGPSSALQPPAGHRMALVVFEDLECPACATADPTLVQAVRDYGVALVRHDFVIPNHPWSKEAHIMARYFDKVNPQLGEEFRQYIFANQQQIFKANLRQWADRFAGAHRTALPAFYDPDGSLRAKVEADTVVGRNLNVHLTPTIWVVTNSPQVPPVEITERAKLFETIEHVKAQLPAEKASAEKKTHRK
;
A
#
# COMPACT_ATOMS: atom_id res chain seq x y z
N MET A 1 -48.59 -38.36 -43.50
CA MET A 1 -47.18 -38.42 -43.15
C MET A 1 -46.82 -37.06 -42.54
N LYS A 2 -46.75 -36.97 -41.17
CA LYS A 2 -46.58 -35.69 -40.46
C LYS A 2 -45.13 -35.64 -39.93
N ILE A 3 -44.34 -34.73 -40.51
CA ILE A 3 -42.96 -34.46 -40.10
C ILE A 3 -43.01 -33.46 -38.94
N LYS A 4 -42.60 -33.90 -37.74
CA LYS A 4 -42.43 -33.01 -36.57
C LYS A 4 -41.07 -32.36 -36.65
N LEU A 5 -41.03 -31.06 -36.80
CA LEU A 5 -39.82 -30.22 -36.75
C LEU A 5 -39.48 -29.95 -35.27
N LEU A 6 -38.41 -30.57 -34.73
CA LEU A 6 -37.90 -30.29 -33.41
C LEU A 6 -36.91 -29.09 -33.54
N THR A 7 -37.34 -27.97 -33.03
CA THR A 7 -36.47 -26.79 -32.86
C THR A 7 -35.63 -26.95 -31.59
N LEU A 8 -34.33 -27.14 -31.80
CA LEU A 8 -33.33 -27.20 -30.73
C LEU A 8 -32.90 -25.75 -30.36
N ILE A 9 -33.41 -25.25 -29.22
CA ILE A 9 -32.98 -23.96 -28.68
C ILE A 9 -31.72 -24.20 -27.86
N ALA A 10 -30.55 -23.82 -28.40
CA ALA A 10 -29.31 -23.77 -27.66
C ALA A 10 -29.29 -22.51 -26.77
N VAL A 11 -29.49 -22.69 -25.48
CA VAL A 11 -29.31 -21.62 -24.49
C VAL A 11 -27.80 -21.46 -24.23
N LEU A 12 -27.21 -20.43 -24.82
CA LEU A 12 -25.82 -20.01 -24.55
C LEU A 12 -25.82 -19.31 -23.22
N ALA A 13 -25.46 -20.02 -22.15
CA ALA A 13 -25.21 -19.44 -20.84
C ALA A 13 -23.92 -18.62 -20.86
N MET A 14 -24.04 -17.31 -21.13
CA MET A 14 -22.95 -16.35 -20.86
C MET A 14 -22.76 -16.29 -19.34
N SER A 15 -21.75 -16.98 -18.85
CA SER A 15 -21.22 -16.76 -17.50
C SER A 15 -20.55 -15.38 -17.47
N LEU A 16 -21.32 -14.37 -17.08
CA LEU A 16 -20.76 -13.09 -16.63
C LEU A 16 -19.93 -13.37 -15.38
N GLY A 17 -18.62 -13.58 -15.58
CA GLY A 17 -17.67 -13.56 -14.50
C GLY A 17 -17.74 -12.18 -13.86
N THR A 18 -18.42 -12.05 -12.72
CA THR A 18 -18.34 -10.88 -11.87
C THR A 18 -16.90 -10.79 -11.40
N ALA A 19 -16.10 -9.93 -12.07
CA ALA A 19 -14.88 -9.44 -11.47
C ALA A 19 -15.28 -8.76 -10.16
N TRP A 20 -15.08 -9.45 -9.05
CA TRP A 20 -15.22 -8.88 -7.73
C TRP A 20 -14.15 -7.80 -7.62
N ALA A 21 -14.53 -6.55 -7.87
CA ALA A 21 -13.70 -5.42 -7.50
C ALA A 21 -13.42 -5.58 -6.01
N ALA A 22 -12.14 -5.76 -5.66
CA ALA A 22 -11.73 -5.82 -4.26
C ALA A 22 -12.27 -4.54 -3.59
N GLY A 23 -13.24 -4.71 -2.69
CA GLY A 23 -13.89 -3.57 -2.04
C GLY A 23 -12.89 -2.79 -1.17
N PRO A 24 -13.25 -1.59 -0.69
CA PRO A 24 -12.39 -0.75 0.16
C PRO A 24 -11.78 -1.49 1.34
N SER A 25 -12.46 -2.51 1.86
CA SER A 25 -11.98 -3.36 2.95
C SER A 25 -10.71 -4.16 2.62
N SER A 26 -10.39 -4.42 1.36
CA SER A 26 -9.18 -5.14 0.96
C SER A 26 -7.90 -4.30 1.18
N ALA A 27 -8.01 -2.98 1.15
CA ALA A 27 -6.89 -2.08 1.42
C ALA A 27 -6.50 -2.04 2.91
N LEU A 28 -7.42 -2.41 3.80
CA LEU A 28 -7.20 -2.46 5.25
C LEU A 28 -6.91 -3.90 5.71
N GLN A 29 -6.00 -4.58 5.03
CA GLN A 29 -5.55 -5.93 5.40
C GLN A 29 -4.03 -6.04 5.35
N PRO A 30 -3.43 -6.87 6.20
CA PRO A 30 -2.01 -7.18 6.11
C PRO A 30 -1.69 -7.90 4.79
N PRO A 31 -0.50 -7.71 4.24
CA PRO A 31 -0.04 -8.49 3.10
C PRO A 31 0.11 -9.97 3.47
N ALA A 32 0.10 -10.83 2.45
CA ALA A 32 0.23 -12.28 2.63
C ALA A 32 1.47 -12.63 3.49
N GLY A 33 1.29 -13.54 4.43
CA GLY A 33 2.35 -13.95 5.36
C GLY A 33 2.48 -13.11 6.63
N HIS A 34 1.75 -11.99 6.74
CA HIS A 34 1.74 -11.15 7.93
C HIS A 34 0.41 -11.25 8.68
N ARG A 35 0.48 -11.31 10.01
CA ARG A 35 -0.70 -11.32 10.87
C ARG A 35 -1.23 -9.93 11.18
N MET A 36 -0.35 -8.94 11.12
CA MET A 36 -0.63 -7.54 11.41
C MET A 36 0.19 -6.64 10.49
N ALA A 37 -0.36 -5.47 10.17
CA ALA A 37 0.35 -4.43 9.43
C ALA A 37 -0.07 -3.04 9.92
N LEU A 38 0.80 -2.06 9.65
CA LEU A 38 0.43 -0.66 9.59
C LEU A 38 0.04 -0.34 8.15
N VAL A 39 -1.14 0.21 7.95
CA VAL A 39 -1.58 0.76 6.66
C VAL A 39 -1.58 2.26 6.79
N VAL A 40 -0.89 2.95 5.91
CA VAL A 40 -0.82 4.41 5.89
C VAL A 40 -1.24 4.97 4.54
N PHE A 41 -2.12 5.95 4.56
CA PHE A 41 -2.39 6.83 3.42
C PHE A 41 -1.58 8.11 3.62
N GLU A 42 -0.67 8.38 2.71
CA GLU A 42 0.33 9.43 2.88
C GLU A 42 0.54 10.25 1.60
N ASP A 43 1.07 11.45 1.79
CA ASP A 43 1.45 12.35 0.72
C ASP A 43 2.92 12.75 0.90
N LEU A 44 3.73 12.54 -0.13
CA LEU A 44 5.18 12.78 -0.06
C LEU A 44 5.56 14.26 0.09
N GLU A 45 4.62 15.18 -0.16
CA GLU A 45 4.79 16.61 0.06
C GLU A 45 4.19 17.09 1.40
N CYS A 46 3.50 16.20 2.15
CA CYS A 46 2.86 16.55 3.41
C CYS A 46 3.87 16.58 4.57
N PRO A 47 4.07 17.74 5.27
CA PRO A 47 5.01 17.83 6.39
C PRO A 47 4.63 16.92 7.58
N ALA A 48 3.34 16.69 7.79
CA ALA A 48 2.86 15.79 8.83
C ALA A 48 3.22 14.32 8.55
N CYS A 49 3.26 13.91 7.26
CA CYS A 49 3.73 12.59 6.84
C CYS A 49 5.24 12.45 7.08
N ALA A 50 6.05 13.45 6.68
CA ALA A 50 7.48 13.45 6.96
C ALA A 50 7.80 13.34 8.46
N THR A 51 6.99 14.00 9.32
CA THR A 51 7.13 13.90 10.78
C THR A 51 6.73 12.51 11.31
N ALA A 52 5.74 11.84 10.70
CA ALA A 52 5.24 10.55 11.15
C ALA A 52 6.15 9.38 10.69
N ASP A 53 6.80 9.51 9.55
CA ASP A 53 7.55 8.42 8.90
C ASP A 53 8.59 7.73 9.81
N PRO A 54 9.47 8.45 10.55
CA PRO A 54 10.43 7.79 11.44
C PRO A 54 9.77 6.91 12.50
N THR A 55 8.60 7.32 13.02
CA THR A 55 7.85 6.56 14.02
C THR A 55 7.23 5.30 13.41
N LEU A 56 6.72 5.37 12.17
CA LEU A 56 6.23 4.21 11.44
C LEU A 56 7.34 3.19 11.16
N VAL A 57 8.49 3.66 10.70
CA VAL A 57 9.67 2.83 10.46
C VAL A 57 10.17 2.18 11.76
N GLN A 58 10.17 2.92 12.86
CA GLN A 58 10.50 2.38 14.18
C GLN A 58 9.51 1.27 14.59
N ALA A 59 8.20 1.50 14.44
CA ALA A 59 7.18 0.50 14.77
C ALA A 59 7.35 -0.80 13.95
N VAL A 60 7.65 -0.70 12.66
CA VAL A 60 7.96 -1.86 11.80
C VAL A 60 9.12 -2.67 12.38
N ARG A 61 10.20 -2.00 12.74
CA ARG A 61 11.40 -2.63 13.28
C ARG A 61 11.15 -3.28 14.64
N ASP A 62 10.46 -2.57 15.55
CA ASP A 62 10.33 -2.97 16.95
C ASP A 62 9.25 -4.07 17.13
N TYR A 63 8.24 -4.11 16.26
CA TYR A 63 7.13 -5.06 16.32
C TYR A 63 7.15 -6.13 15.23
N GLY A 64 8.00 -6.02 14.23
CA GLY A 64 8.04 -6.95 13.10
C GLY A 64 6.75 -6.95 12.26
N VAL A 65 6.02 -5.84 12.27
CA VAL A 65 4.79 -5.67 11.48
C VAL A 65 5.12 -5.21 10.07
N ALA A 66 4.28 -5.55 9.10
CA ALA A 66 4.41 -5.00 7.76
C ALA A 66 3.99 -3.52 7.72
N LEU A 67 4.55 -2.76 6.79
CA LEU A 67 4.10 -1.41 6.45
C LEU A 67 3.53 -1.44 5.04
N VAL A 68 2.29 -1.02 4.90
CA VAL A 68 1.60 -0.89 3.62
C VAL A 68 1.35 0.59 3.38
N ARG A 69 1.95 1.13 2.32
CA ARG A 69 1.83 2.54 1.95
C ARG A 69 0.89 2.70 0.78
N HIS A 70 -0.12 3.55 0.95
CA HIS A 70 -1.02 4.00 -0.10
C HIS A 70 -0.74 5.46 -0.44
N ASP A 71 -0.61 5.73 -1.72
CA ASP A 71 -0.40 7.09 -2.24
C ASP A 71 -1.71 7.89 -2.13
N PHE A 72 -1.70 8.97 -1.37
CA PHE A 72 -2.87 9.84 -1.22
C PHE A 72 -2.52 11.28 -1.53
N VAL A 73 -2.64 11.65 -2.81
CA VAL A 73 -2.23 12.96 -3.31
C VAL A 73 -3.20 14.05 -2.86
N ILE A 74 -2.67 15.05 -2.16
CA ILE A 74 -3.39 16.25 -1.76
C ILE A 74 -3.38 17.27 -2.92
N PRO A 75 -4.54 17.81 -3.34
CA PRO A 75 -4.62 18.66 -4.55
C PRO A 75 -3.70 19.88 -4.55
N ASN A 76 -3.42 20.48 -3.39
CA ASN A 76 -2.60 21.69 -3.26
C ASN A 76 -1.11 21.39 -3.04
N HIS A 77 -0.67 20.14 -3.20
CA HIS A 77 0.71 19.72 -3.15
C HIS A 77 1.27 19.59 -4.59
N PRO A 78 1.99 20.61 -5.10
CA PRO A 78 2.27 20.75 -6.53
C PRO A 78 3.26 19.72 -7.08
N TRP A 79 4.05 19.03 -6.24
CA TRP A 79 5.00 18.01 -6.69
C TRP A 79 4.73 16.61 -6.11
N SER A 80 3.76 16.49 -5.22
CA SER A 80 3.42 15.21 -4.55
C SER A 80 3.14 14.09 -5.54
N LYS A 81 2.23 14.31 -6.50
CA LYS A 81 1.86 13.28 -7.49
C LYS A 81 3.07 12.74 -8.24
N GLU A 82 3.96 13.62 -8.65
CA GLU A 82 5.16 13.24 -9.40
C GLU A 82 6.14 12.46 -8.53
N ALA A 83 6.31 12.85 -7.26
CA ALA A 83 7.13 12.13 -6.30
C ALA A 83 6.61 10.71 -6.06
N HIS A 84 5.29 10.53 -5.94
CA HIS A 84 4.67 9.21 -5.80
C HIS A 84 4.90 8.33 -7.04
N ILE A 85 4.77 8.89 -8.26
CA ILE A 85 5.04 8.14 -9.49
C ILE A 85 6.51 7.68 -9.54
N MET A 86 7.45 8.55 -9.14
CA MET A 86 8.87 8.18 -9.02
C MET A 86 9.09 7.10 -7.95
N ALA A 87 8.42 7.18 -6.80
CA ALA A 87 8.47 6.14 -5.77
C ALA A 87 7.97 4.79 -6.31
N ARG A 88 6.87 4.79 -7.06
CA ARG A 88 6.36 3.58 -7.72
C ARG A 88 7.30 3.03 -8.79
N TYR A 89 8.07 3.89 -9.45
CA TYR A 89 9.14 3.44 -10.33
C TYR A 89 10.21 2.68 -9.55
N PHE A 90 10.68 3.22 -8.44
CA PHE A 90 11.68 2.56 -7.60
C PHE A 90 11.13 1.28 -6.95
N ASP A 91 9.85 1.21 -6.58
CA ASP A 91 9.18 -0.03 -6.13
C ASP A 91 9.28 -1.13 -7.22
N LYS A 92 9.11 -0.75 -8.51
CA LYS A 92 9.20 -1.69 -9.62
C LYS A 92 10.63 -2.21 -9.85
N VAL A 93 11.63 -1.39 -9.57
CA VAL A 93 13.05 -1.80 -9.61
C VAL A 93 13.34 -2.75 -8.45
N ASN A 94 12.99 -2.35 -7.23
CA ASN A 94 13.11 -3.12 -6.01
C ASN A 94 12.19 -2.49 -4.94
N PRO A 95 11.29 -3.25 -4.28
CA PRO A 95 10.40 -2.72 -3.25
C PRO A 95 11.14 -1.99 -2.11
N GLN A 96 12.30 -2.48 -1.69
CA GLN A 96 13.12 -1.83 -0.68
C GLN A 96 13.63 -0.46 -1.14
N LEU A 97 14.01 -0.35 -2.42
CA LEU A 97 14.46 0.90 -3.01
C LEU A 97 13.35 1.96 -3.06
N GLY A 98 12.12 1.54 -3.34
CA GLY A 98 10.97 2.43 -3.28
C GLY A 98 10.68 2.95 -1.88
N GLU A 99 10.83 2.09 -0.86
CA GLU A 99 10.71 2.48 0.55
C GLU A 99 11.81 3.49 0.94
N GLU A 100 13.05 3.21 0.59
CA GLU A 100 14.19 4.10 0.83
C GLU A 100 14.04 5.45 0.11
N PHE A 101 13.46 5.45 -1.09
CA PHE A 101 13.17 6.69 -1.81
C PHE A 101 12.11 7.55 -1.08
N ARG A 102 11.04 6.95 -0.55
CA ARG A 102 10.04 7.69 0.24
C ARG A 102 10.66 8.32 1.47
N GLN A 103 11.46 7.56 2.22
CA GLN A 103 12.18 8.07 3.39
C GLN A 103 13.14 9.20 3.01
N TYR A 104 13.87 9.06 1.89
CA TYR A 104 14.77 10.09 1.38
C TYR A 104 14.02 11.38 1.02
N ILE A 105 12.86 11.28 0.37
CA ILE A 105 12.01 12.44 0.05
C ILE A 105 11.53 13.11 1.33
N PHE A 106 11.02 12.34 2.30
CA PHE A 106 10.58 12.89 3.59
C PHE A 106 11.70 13.58 4.36
N ALA A 107 12.89 12.99 4.40
CA ALA A 107 14.06 13.56 5.09
C ALA A 107 14.54 14.88 4.48
N ASN A 108 14.28 15.10 3.19
CA ASN A 108 14.75 16.28 2.46
C ASN A 108 13.60 17.21 2.02
N GLN A 109 12.36 16.95 2.46
CA GLN A 109 11.13 17.56 1.97
C GLN A 109 11.19 19.10 1.93
N GLN A 110 11.78 19.73 2.96
CA GLN A 110 11.88 21.19 3.07
C GLN A 110 12.76 21.83 1.98
N GLN A 111 13.61 21.05 1.32
CA GLN A 111 14.49 21.51 0.26
C GLN A 111 13.97 21.17 -1.14
N ILE A 112 12.87 20.43 -1.20
CA ILE A 112 12.28 19.94 -2.44
C ILE A 112 11.17 20.88 -2.91
N PHE A 113 11.26 21.26 -4.18
CA PHE A 113 10.27 22.05 -4.88
C PHE A 113 9.97 21.41 -6.23
N LYS A 114 8.85 21.74 -6.84
CA LYS A 114 8.49 21.22 -8.16
C LYS A 114 9.61 21.34 -9.19
N ALA A 115 10.37 22.44 -9.17
CA ALA A 115 11.43 22.69 -10.12
C ALA A 115 12.70 21.81 -9.92
N ASN A 116 12.92 21.27 -8.73
CA ASN A 116 14.12 20.49 -8.41
C ASN A 116 13.85 19.04 -8.00
N LEU A 117 12.60 18.60 -7.92
CA LEU A 117 12.23 17.23 -7.53
C LEU A 117 13.00 16.19 -8.36
N ARG A 118 13.07 16.38 -9.68
CA ARG A 118 13.80 15.47 -10.56
C ARG A 118 15.29 15.35 -10.18
N GLN A 119 15.94 16.44 -9.81
CA GLN A 119 17.35 16.43 -9.39
C GLN A 119 17.54 15.63 -8.09
N TRP A 120 16.57 15.71 -7.15
CA TRP A 120 16.58 14.90 -5.94
C TRP A 120 16.45 13.41 -6.27
N ALA A 121 15.54 13.05 -7.16
CA ALA A 121 15.37 11.67 -7.59
C ALA A 121 16.60 11.13 -8.33
N ASP A 122 17.24 11.93 -9.18
CA ASP A 122 18.49 11.55 -9.87
C ASP A 122 19.66 11.36 -8.91
N ARG A 123 19.78 12.21 -7.87
CA ARG A 123 20.79 12.04 -6.79
C ARG A 123 20.57 10.75 -6.02
N PHE A 124 19.30 10.47 -5.64
CA PHE A 124 18.95 9.21 -4.98
C PHE A 124 19.33 8.02 -5.86
N ALA A 125 18.90 8.01 -7.12
CA ALA A 125 19.22 6.94 -8.06
C ALA A 125 20.71 6.71 -8.20
N GLY A 126 21.51 7.78 -8.36
CA GLY A 126 22.97 7.70 -8.44
C GLY A 126 23.63 7.13 -7.19
N ALA A 127 23.16 7.51 -5.99
CA ALA A 127 23.64 6.98 -4.72
C ALA A 127 23.37 5.46 -4.57
N HIS A 128 22.27 4.98 -5.16
CA HIS A 128 21.88 3.56 -5.14
C HIS A 128 22.32 2.78 -6.40
N ARG A 129 23.23 3.34 -7.21
CA ARG A 129 23.78 2.72 -8.43
C ARG A 129 22.69 2.27 -9.42
N THR A 130 21.62 3.02 -9.51
CA THR A 130 20.51 2.85 -10.44
C THR A 130 20.30 4.12 -11.24
N ALA A 131 19.28 4.14 -12.11
CA ALA A 131 18.94 5.32 -12.89
C ALA A 131 17.42 5.54 -12.87
N LEU A 132 16.99 6.80 -12.92
CA LEU A 132 15.63 7.16 -13.23
C LEU A 132 15.58 7.59 -14.71
N PRO A 133 14.99 6.80 -15.62
CA PRO A 133 14.90 7.17 -17.04
C PRO A 133 14.17 8.50 -17.26
N ALA A 134 14.39 9.17 -18.36
CA ALA A 134 13.63 10.37 -18.72
C ALA A 134 12.13 10.07 -18.84
N PHE A 135 11.79 8.88 -19.36
CA PHE A 135 10.43 8.36 -19.49
C PHE A 135 10.27 7.13 -18.59
N TYR A 136 10.11 7.34 -17.27
CA TYR A 136 10.00 6.25 -16.28
C TYR A 136 8.56 5.70 -16.13
N ASP A 137 7.56 6.34 -16.72
CA ASP A 137 6.16 5.88 -16.77
C ASP A 137 5.58 6.06 -18.19
N PRO A 138 6.15 5.38 -19.22
CA PRO A 138 5.78 5.62 -20.62
C PRO A 138 4.36 5.17 -20.96
N ASP A 139 3.82 4.18 -20.25
CA ASP A 139 2.47 3.64 -20.42
C ASP A 139 1.45 4.22 -19.42
N GLY A 140 1.88 5.10 -18.52
CA GLY A 140 1.02 5.70 -17.49
C GLY A 140 0.58 4.73 -16.38
N SER A 141 1.14 3.52 -16.33
CA SER A 141 0.70 2.49 -15.37
C SER A 141 1.05 2.83 -13.92
N LEU A 142 2.16 3.53 -13.68
CA LEU A 142 2.55 3.96 -12.34
C LEU A 142 1.64 5.10 -11.86
N ARG A 143 1.35 6.07 -12.72
CA ARG A 143 0.37 7.12 -12.47
C ARG A 143 -1.00 6.55 -12.12
N ALA A 144 -1.46 5.56 -12.88
CA ALA A 144 -2.74 4.91 -12.63
C ALA A 144 -2.79 4.23 -11.25
N LYS A 145 -1.67 3.66 -10.77
CA LYS A 145 -1.58 3.10 -9.40
C LYS A 145 -1.72 4.19 -8.33
N VAL A 146 -1.02 5.31 -8.48
CA VAL A 146 -1.13 6.45 -7.55
C VAL A 146 -2.56 6.99 -7.50
N GLU A 147 -3.21 7.11 -8.65
CA GLU A 147 -4.60 7.56 -8.73
C GLU A 147 -5.57 6.55 -8.12
N ALA A 148 -5.35 5.25 -8.34
CA ALA A 148 -6.16 4.18 -7.74
C ALA A 148 -6.05 4.19 -6.21
N ASP A 149 -4.86 4.33 -5.64
CA ASP A 149 -4.67 4.44 -4.19
C ASP A 149 -5.39 5.66 -3.61
N THR A 150 -5.31 6.81 -4.29
CA THR A 150 -6.04 8.02 -3.88
C THR A 150 -7.56 7.79 -3.89
N VAL A 151 -8.10 7.07 -4.89
CA VAL A 151 -9.52 6.70 -4.94
C VAL A 151 -9.89 5.75 -3.80
N VAL A 152 -9.06 4.75 -3.51
CA VAL A 152 -9.26 3.83 -2.38
C VAL A 152 -9.32 4.60 -1.07
N GLY A 153 -8.40 5.53 -0.82
CA GLY A 153 -8.41 6.36 0.38
C GLY A 153 -9.69 7.19 0.50
N ARG A 154 -10.15 7.83 -0.58
CA ARG A 154 -11.42 8.58 -0.58
C ARG A 154 -12.62 7.69 -0.25
N ASN A 155 -12.66 6.47 -0.77
CA ASN A 155 -13.73 5.52 -0.47
C ASN A 155 -13.70 5.03 0.99
N LEU A 156 -12.55 5.13 1.66
CA LEU A 156 -12.36 4.87 3.09
C LEU A 156 -12.54 6.13 3.94
N ASN A 157 -13.05 7.24 3.36
CA ASN A 157 -13.21 8.54 4.02
C ASN A 157 -11.90 9.14 4.55
N VAL A 158 -10.77 8.87 3.90
CA VAL A 158 -9.52 9.58 4.17
C VAL A 158 -9.64 11.02 3.67
N HIS A 159 -9.47 11.98 4.58
CA HIS A 159 -9.57 13.41 4.30
C HIS A 159 -8.30 14.19 4.58
N LEU A 160 -7.34 13.56 5.27
CA LEU A 160 -6.06 14.16 5.66
C LEU A 160 -4.94 13.12 5.61
N THR A 161 -3.70 13.58 5.60
CA THR A 161 -2.51 12.73 5.64
C THR A 161 -1.57 13.15 6.78
N PRO A 162 -0.90 12.18 7.43
CA PRO A 162 -1.09 10.75 7.26
C PRO A 162 -2.37 10.27 7.95
N THR A 163 -3.12 9.34 7.33
CA THR A 163 -4.13 8.53 8.01
C THR A 163 -3.57 7.13 8.15
N ILE A 164 -3.57 6.60 9.37
CA ILE A 164 -2.86 5.37 9.73
C ILE A 164 -3.82 4.40 10.40
N TRP A 165 -3.79 3.12 10.02
CA TRP A 165 -4.50 2.03 10.69
C TRP A 165 -3.55 0.94 11.14
N VAL A 166 -3.86 0.34 12.29
CA VAL A 166 -3.37 -1.00 12.65
C VAL A 166 -4.39 -2.01 12.14
N VAL A 167 -3.96 -2.91 11.29
CA VAL A 167 -4.81 -3.92 10.67
C VAL A 167 -4.33 -5.32 10.96
N THR A 168 -5.26 -6.31 10.95
CA THR A 168 -4.93 -7.71 11.20
C THR A 168 -5.55 -8.62 10.16
N ASN A 169 -5.04 -9.86 10.06
CA ASN A 169 -5.66 -10.91 9.25
C ASN A 169 -6.79 -11.66 9.99
N SER A 170 -7.12 -11.23 11.21
CA SER A 170 -8.18 -11.84 12.02
C SER A 170 -9.51 -11.11 11.81
N PRO A 171 -10.58 -11.77 11.36
CA PRO A 171 -11.88 -11.13 11.18
C PRO A 171 -12.53 -10.71 12.50
N GLN A 172 -12.01 -11.18 13.65
CA GLN A 172 -12.50 -10.82 14.99
C GLN A 172 -11.87 -9.51 15.49
N VAL A 173 -10.80 -9.04 14.87
CA VAL A 173 -10.09 -7.80 15.25
C VAL A 173 -10.21 -6.80 14.11
N PRO A 174 -11.15 -5.85 14.21
CA PRO A 174 -11.35 -4.86 13.15
C PRO A 174 -10.14 -3.92 13.01
N PRO A 175 -9.96 -3.26 11.86
CA PRO A 175 -8.99 -2.20 11.68
C PRO A 175 -9.17 -1.09 12.72
N VAL A 176 -8.06 -0.63 13.31
CA VAL A 176 -8.06 0.47 14.29
C VAL A 176 -7.32 1.66 13.73
N GLU A 177 -8.02 2.78 13.56
CA GLU A 177 -7.41 4.03 13.11
C GLU A 177 -6.64 4.70 14.25
N ILE A 178 -5.45 5.21 13.95
CA ILE A 178 -4.61 5.98 14.86
C ILE A 178 -4.99 7.45 14.77
N THR A 179 -5.87 7.89 15.66
CA THR A 179 -6.30 9.30 15.74
C THR A 179 -5.28 10.18 16.47
N GLU A 180 -4.50 9.60 17.38
CA GLU A 180 -3.43 10.25 18.13
C GLU A 180 -2.11 9.52 17.88
N ARG A 181 -1.18 10.14 17.14
CA ARG A 181 0.11 9.52 16.77
C ARG A 181 0.91 9.03 17.97
N ALA A 182 0.81 9.74 19.10
CA ALA A 182 1.49 9.33 20.34
C ALA A 182 1.03 7.96 20.85
N LYS A 183 -0.17 7.50 20.47
CA LYS A 183 -0.73 6.20 20.85
C LYS A 183 -0.42 5.06 19.88
N LEU A 184 0.40 5.29 18.87
CA LEU A 184 0.70 4.27 17.86
C LEU A 184 1.20 2.96 18.48
N PHE A 185 2.21 3.03 19.33
CA PHE A 185 2.81 1.85 19.95
C PHE A 185 1.84 1.15 20.92
N GLU A 186 1.12 1.92 21.74
CA GLU A 186 0.08 1.40 22.64
C GLU A 186 -1.02 0.68 21.85
N THR A 187 -1.48 1.27 20.74
CA THR A 187 -2.50 0.65 19.88
C THR A 187 -1.99 -0.64 19.23
N ILE A 188 -0.74 -0.68 18.78
CA ILE A 188 -0.13 -1.90 18.24
C ILE A 188 -0.14 -3.01 19.28
N GLU A 189 0.28 -2.73 20.52
CA GLU A 189 0.28 -3.71 21.62
C GLU A 189 -1.14 -4.18 21.94
N HIS A 190 -2.09 -3.25 22.02
CA HIS A 190 -3.49 -3.57 22.29
C HIS A 190 -4.09 -4.48 21.22
N VAL A 191 -3.89 -4.16 19.94
CA VAL A 191 -4.36 -4.97 18.81
C VAL A 191 -3.68 -6.33 18.78
N LYS A 192 -2.37 -6.37 19.04
CA LYS A 192 -1.58 -7.62 19.10
C LYS A 192 -2.09 -8.56 20.18
N ALA A 193 -2.47 -8.04 21.36
CA ALA A 193 -3.02 -8.82 22.46
C ALA A 193 -4.39 -9.47 22.14
N GLN A 194 -5.14 -8.92 21.19
CA GLN A 194 -6.43 -9.45 20.74
C GLN A 194 -6.29 -10.56 19.68
N LEU A 195 -5.11 -10.72 19.09
CA LEU A 195 -4.90 -11.77 18.09
C LEU A 195 -4.96 -13.14 18.73
N PRO A 196 -5.68 -14.10 18.10
CA PRO A 196 -5.65 -15.50 18.57
C PRO A 196 -4.22 -16.02 18.65
N ALA A 197 -3.95 -16.87 19.65
CA ALA A 197 -2.66 -17.54 19.78
C ALA A 197 -2.28 -18.21 18.46
N GLU A 198 -1.02 -18.10 18.06
CA GLU A 198 -0.52 -18.79 16.87
C GLU A 198 -0.65 -20.31 17.09
N LYS A 199 -1.42 -20.98 16.25
CA LYS A 199 -1.42 -22.44 16.26
C LYS A 199 -0.01 -22.88 15.88
N ALA A 200 0.73 -23.45 16.84
CA ALA A 200 2.02 -24.04 16.57
C ALA A 200 1.88 -24.93 15.33
N SER A 201 2.55 -24.58 14.25
CA SER A 201 2.63 -25.43 13.07
C SER A 201 3.27 -26.73 13.52
N ALA A 202 2.45 -27.78 13.66
CA ALA A 202 2.92 -29.11 13.99
C ALA A 202 3.91 -29.51 12.89
N GLU A 203 5.18 -29.47 13.26
CA GLU A 203 6.29 -29.95 12.47
C GLU A 203 6.05 -31.43 12.21
N LYS A 204 5.56 -31.76 11.01
CA LYS A 204 5.58 -33.11 10.51
C LYS A 204 7.04 -33.51 10.28
N LYS A 205 7.72 -33.92 11.36
CA LYS A 205 8.89 -34.78 11.25
C LYS A 205 8.41 -36.15 10.72
N THR A 206 8.40 -36.27 9.39
CA THR A 206 8.37 -37.60 8.78
C THR A 206 9.71 -38.29 9.10
N HIS A 207 9.72 -39.10 10.10
CA HIS A 207 10.74 -40.13 10.27
C HIS A 207 10.73 -41.00 9.01
N ARG A 208 11.75 -40.86 8.19
CA ARG A 208 12.09 -41.78 7.14
C ARG A 208 12.92 -42.90 7.80
N LYS A 209 12.29 -44.05 7.95
CA LYS A 209 13.01 -45.33 8.18
C LYS A 209 13.60 -45.81 6.85
#